data_00b46348cf32c2689d103413684f033d
#
_entry.id   00b46348cf32c2689d103413684f033d
#
_cell.length_a   1.000
_cell.length_b   1.000
_cell.length_c   1.000
_cell.angle_alpha   90.00
_cell.angle_beta   90.00
_cell.angle_gamma   90.00
#
_symmetry.space_group_name_H-M   'P 1'
#
loop_
_entity.id
_entity.type
_entity.pdbx_description
1 polymer ?
#
loop_
_entity_poly.entity_id
_entity_poly.type
_entity_poly.pdbx_seq_one_letter_code
_entity_poly.pdbx_strand_id
1 'polypeptide(L)'
;MISAASLLQGSNPYESSIQQILQLDAMKRNRLQAEVKTLESQKKALDEIGTAFSSLQTVLDQFSDNSFSTFNTLKGTSSSDAINVLSTDGMSAPGSFDVFVEQVAKRDTFHSAAVENSGTELSAQGSGSFEISVGDSAPVSISLDTTGMTNEEVIQAIKDSINDQSEGQFSASQIQITDTASALSIKSSETGSANEITIGNVQGDFQNLDLNRLFDITELDAKFSVDGVSMTRSSNTIENAVEGLTFEILNTTGSSEQLTISRDTESVKESVQSFVDAFNKLNSEIRNKTHLNSETDSRGVLQRERSIRNLSSVMRQSVILPVQSLAGSDVQILSDLGIEMKQDGTLHINDSDKLESVLALQPELAEQFFNAPDGIVQNLRSGIESSLSGSNNLLDTIDSGFDSKIDRTNNRIERETRFLERKEAQLRKEFTQLNQIIERGQSQFNQIQNFQSNFWV
;
A
#
# COMPACT_ATOMS: atom_id res chain seq x y z
N MET A 1 41.62 38.38 -41.34
CA MET A 1 41.81 39.84 -41.27
C MET A 1 40.62 40.39 -40.46
N ILE A 2 40.92 40.88 -39.23
CA ILE A 2 39.88 41.49 -38.39
C ILE A 2 39.62 42.89 -38.97
N SER A 3 38.39 43.17 -39.38
CA SER A 3 38.00 44.48 -39.98
C SER A 3 38.13 45.58 -38.94
N ALA A 4 38.66 46.74 -39.37
CA ALA A 4 38.74 47.94 -38.55
C ALA A 4 37.37 48.43 -37.98
N ALA A 5 36.27 47.98 -38.53
CA ALA A 5 34.90 48.27 -38.08
C ALA A 5 34.52 47.52 -36.76
N SER A 6 35.15 46.40 -36.40
CA SER A 6 34.90 45.68 -35.15
C SER A 6 35.59 46.31 -33.92
N LEU A 7 36.56 47.20 -34.15
CA LEU A 7 37.26 47.95 -33.10
C LEU A 7 36.45 49.15 -32.52
N LEU A 8 35.39 49.57 -33.22
CA LEU A 8 34.56 50.75 -32.86
C LEU A 8 33.28 50.41 -32.04
N GLN A 9 33.01 49.11 -31.83
CA GLN A 9 31.75 48.67 -31.19
C GLN A 9 31.92 48.25 -29.71
N GLY A 10 33.02 48.59 -29.04
CA GLY A 10 33.16 48.34 -27.59
C GLY A 10 33.20 46.83 -27.15
N SER A 11 33.16 45.87 -28.11
CA SER A 11 33.37 44.46 -27.86
C SER A 11 34.85 44.14 -27.99
N ASN A 12 35.42 43.49 -26.97
CA ASN A 12 36.81 43.01 -27.00
C ASN A 12 36.98 42.09 -28.25
N PRO A 13 37.82 42.51 -29.27
CA PRO A 13 37.94 41.78 -30.54
C PRO A 13 38.50 40.38 -30.38
N TYR A 14 39.00 40.04 -29.21
CA TYR A 14 39.60 38.73 -28.88
C TYR A 14 38.66 37.86 -28.02
N GLU A 15 37.48 38.34 -27.68
CA GLU A 15 36.54 37.57 -26.83
C GLU A 15 36.22 36.19 -27.41
N SER A 16 35.99 36.13 -28.73
CA SER A 16 35.76 34.86 -29.44
C SER A 16 36.95 33.91 -29.35
N SER A 17 38.18 34.45 -29.42
CA SER A 17 39.41 33.65 -29.31
C SER A 17 39.62 33.16 -27.87
N ILE A 18 39.36 34.00 -26.87
CA ILE A 18 39.39 33.57 -25.47
C ILE A 18 38.42 32.47 -25.22
N GLN A 19 37.16 32.58 -25.69
CA GLN A 19 36.12 31.56 -25.55
C GLN A 19 36.49 30.25 -26.22
N GLN A 20 37.09 30.28 -27.42
CA GLN A 20 37.55 29.08 -28.12
C GLN A 20 38.66 28.35 -27.34
N ILE A 21 39.63 29.08 -26.77
CA ILE A 21 40.70 28.50 -25.97
C ILE A 21 40.12 27.86 -24.69
N LEU A 22 39.22 28.60 -23.99
CA LEU A 22 38.59 28.10 -22.77
C LEU A 22 37.71 26.90 -23.04
N GLN A 23 37.00 26.84 -24.19
CA GLN A 23 36.19 25.71 -24.60
C GLN A 23 37.02 24.43 -24.80
N LEU A 24 38.22 24.53 -25.39
CA LEU A 24 39.14 23.41 -25.53
C LEU A 24 39.66 22.94 -24.17
N ASP A 25 40.06 23.86 -23.29
CA ASP A 25 40.53 23.53 -21.94
C ASP A 25 39.38 22.97 -21.05
N ALA A 26 38.13 23.43 -21.27
CA ALA A 26 36.94 22.93 -20.56
C ALA A 26 36.56 21.46 -20.94
N MET A 27 37.08 20.91 -22.05
CA MET A 27 36.77 19.53 -22.45
C MET A 27 37.07 18.52 -21.33
N LYS A 28 38.12 18.72 -20.56
CA LYS A 28 38.47 17.85 -19.43
C LYS A 28 37.43 17.92 -18.30
N ARG A 29 37.01 19.14 -17.93
CA ARG A 29 35.95 19.36 -16.94
C ARG A 29 34.64 18.70 -17.41
N ASN A 30 34.23 18.91 -18.66
CA ASN A 30 33.02 18.36 -19.24
C ASN A 30 33.04 16.82 -19.25
N ARG A 31 34.21 16.22 -19.52
CA ARG A 31 34.39 14.76 -19.43
C ARG A 31 34.21 14.24 -18.00
N LEU A 32 34.76 14.95 -17.00
CA LEU A 32 34.56 14.60 -15.57
C LEU A 32 33.10 14.74 -15.15
N GLN A 33 32.38 15.75 -15.62
CA GLN A 33 30.95 15.92 -15.39
C GLN A 33 30.14 14.77 -16.02
N ALA A 34 30.49 14.30 -17.21
CA ALA A 34 29.89 13.13 -17.83
C ALA A 34 30.18 11.84 -17.05
N GLU A 35 31.40 11.72 -16.46
CA GLU A 35 31.76 10.62 -15.56
C GLU A 35 30.87 10.59 -14.31
N VAL A 36 30.62 11.75 -13.66
CA VAL A 36 29.72 11.86 -12.51
C VAL A 36 28.30 11.42 -12.89
N LYS A 37 27.75 11.91 -13.99
CA LYS A 37 26.42 11.49 -14.47
C LYS A 37 26.33 9.98 -14.70
N THR A 38 27.41 9.36 -15.18
CA THR A 38 27.45 7.91 -15.37
C THR A 38 27.43 7.17 -14.03
N LEU A 39 28.20 7.65 -13.03
CA LEU A 39 28.22 7.07 -11.70
C LEU A 39 26.87 7.22 -10.98
N GLU A 40 26.21 8.38 -11.10
CA GLU A 40 24.86 8.62 -10.59
C GLU A 40 23.83 7.67 -11.24
N SER A 41 23.96 7.44 -12.56
CA SER A 41 23.11 6.46 -13.26
C SER A 41 23.37 5.03 -12.78
N GLN A 42 24.62 4.70 -12.42
CA GLN A 42 24.96 3.41 -11.83
C GLN A 42 24.39 3.24 -10.43
N LYS A 43 24.45 4.30 -9.60
CA LYS A 43 23.80 4.32 -8.28
C LYS A 43 22.30 4.08 -8.39
N LYS A 44 21.62 4.84 -9.23
CA LYS A 44 20.18 4.68 -9.45
C LYS A 44 19.84 3.26 -9.88
N ALA A 45 20.62 2.66 -10.78
CA ALA A 45 20.39 1.28 -11.21
C ALA A 45 20.60 0.26 -10.09
N LEU A 46 21.53 0.53 -9.16
CA LEU A 46 21.76 -0.28 -7.96
C LEU A 46 20.57 -0.19 -6.99
N ASP A 47 20.03 1.02 -6.79
CA ASP A 47 18.85 1.27 -5.95
C ASP A 47 17.60 0.54 -6.50
N GLU A 48 17.42 0.53 -7.83
CA GLU A 48 16.32 -0.19 -8.49
C GLU A 48 16.44 -1.71 -8.26
N ILE A 49 17.65 -2.27 -8.32
CA ILE A 49 17.91 -3.68 -7.96
C ILE A 49 17.65 -3.92 -6.47
N GLY A 50 18.08 -3.02 -5.59
CA GLY A 50 17.85 -3.09 -4.14
C GLY A 50 16.36 -3.09 -3.81
N THR A 51 15.58 -2.26 -4.48
CA THR A 51 14.11 -2.20 -4.33
C THR A 51 13.45 -3.50 -4.79
N ALA A 52 13.87 -4.04 -5.94
CA ALA A 52 13.34 -5.31 -6.43
C ALA A 52 13.71 -6.49 -5.51
N PHE A 53 14.92 -6.46 -4.93
CA PHE A 53 15.36 -7.43 -3.93
C PHE A 53 14.50 -7.37 -2.66
N SER A 54 14.28 -6.18 -2.11
CA SER A 54 13.43 -5.99 -0.92
C SER A 54 12.00 -6.45 -1.17
N SER A 55 11.48 -6.23 -2.39
CA SER A 55 10.15 -6.73 -2.78
C SER A 55 10.10 -8.26 -2.79
N LEU A 56 11.13 -8.93 -3.33
CA LEU A 56 11.23 -10.39 -3.28
C LEU A 56 11.34 -10.89 -1.84
N GLN A 57 12.14 -10.25 -1.01
CA GLN A 57 12.30 -10.62 0.41
C GLN A 57 10.97 -10.55 1.16
N THR A 58 10.19 -9.47 0.95
CA THR A 58 8.84 -9.33 1.54
C THR A 58 7.93 -10.50 1.15
N VAL A 59 7.97 -10.93 -0.11
CA VAL A 59 7.17 -12.08 -0.57
C VAL A 59 7.69 -13.39 0.03
N LEU A 60 9.02 -13.59 0.13
CA LEU A 60 9.60 -14.78 0.78
C LEU A 60 9.26 -14.83 2.28
N ASP A 61 9.14 -13.68 2.96
CA ASP A 61 8.75 -13.61 4.36
C ASP A 61 7.29 -14.06 4.56
N GLN A 62 6.38 -13.74 3.64
CA GLN A 62 4.99 -14.21 3.67
C GLN A 62 4.88 -15.74 3.61
N PHE A 63 5.77 -16.43 2.90
CA PHE A 63 5.81 -17.89 2.87
C PHE A 63 6.38 -18.48 4.17
N SER A 64 7.27 -17.76 4.86
CA SER A 64 8.01 -18.25 6.03
C SER A 64 7.32 -18.00 7.36
N ASP A 65 6.23 -17.23 7.39
CA ASP A 65 5.52 -16.90 8.62
C ASP A 65 4.76 -18.13 9.12
N ASN A 66 5.33 -18.78 10.15
CA ASN A 66 4.77 -19.99 10.75
C ASN A 66 3.44 -19.75 11.50
N SER A 67 3.05 -18.49 11.72
CA SER A 67 1.83 -18.16 12.47
C SER A 67 0.58 -18.38 11.64
N PHE A 68 0.70 -18.24 10.30
CA PHE A 68 -0.35 -18.54 9.33
C PHE A 68 0.33 -19.03 8.04
N SER A 69 0.62 -20.33 7.97
CA SER A 69 1.13 -20.91 6.73
C SER A 69 0.19 -20.54 5.59
N THR A 70 0.70 -19.84 4.58
CA THR A 70 -0.03 -19.48 3.35
C THR A 70 -0.78 -20.70 2.77
N PHE A 71 -0.23 -21.91 2.93
CA PHE A 71 -0.78 -23.16 2.41
C PHE A 71 -1.91 -23.76 3.26
N ASN A 72 -2.10 -23.30 4.50
CA ASN A 72 -3.16 -23.76 5.40
C ASN A 72 -4.32 -22.77 5.53
N THR A 73 -4.35 -21.74 4.69
CA THR A 73 -5.45 -20.78 4.64
C THR A 73 -6.74 -21.49 4.27
N LEU A 74 -7.80 -21.25 5.05
CA LEU A 74 -9.12 -21.81 4.81
C LEU A 74 -10.05 -20.70 4.31
N LYS A 75 -11.00 -21.10 3.48
CA LYS A 75 -12.08 -20.26 2.95
C LYS A 75 -13.42 -20.87 3.29
N GLY A 76 -14.29 -20.06 3.88
CA GLY A 76 -15.68 -20.42 4.06
C GLY A 76 -16.54 -19.87 2.92
N THR A 77 -17.47 -20.68 2.45
CA THR A 77 -18.47 -20.29 1.45
C THR A 77 -19.86 -20.70 1.90
N SER A 78 -20.87 -19.93 1.52
CA SER A 78 -22.28 -20.25 1.74
C SER A 78 -22.97 -20.56 0.42
N SER A 79 -23.92 -21.50 0.43
CA SER A 79 -24.79 -21.80 -0.73
C SER A 79 -25.89 -20.75 -0.94
N SER A 80 -26.04 -19.79 0.00
CA SER A 80 -27.09 -18.78 -0.01
C SER A 80 -26.58 -17.41 0.41
N ASP A 81 -27.14 -16.37 -0.18
CA ASP A 81 -26.89 -14.96 0.21
C ASP A 81 -27.53 -14.60 1.58
N ALA A 82 -28.30 -15.51 2.18
CA ALA A 82 -28.88 -15.29 3.52
C ALA A 82 -27.83 -15.41 4.64
N ILE A 83 -26.69 -16.04 4.35
CA ILE A 83 -25.61 -16.26 5.31
C ILE A 83 -24.30 -15.88 4.65
N ASN A 84 -23.51 -15.02 5.30
CA ASN A 84 -22.21 -14.59 4.83
C ASN A 84 -21.13 -15.12 5.77
N VAL A 85 -20.08 -15.77 5.21
CA VAL A 85 -18.92 -16.19 5.99
C VAL A 85 -17.96 -15.02 6.13
N LEU A 86 -17.66 -14.61 7.36
CA LEU A 86 -16.79 -13.47 7.63
C LEU A 86 -15.33 -13.89 7.78
N SER A 87 -15.07 -14.98 8.51
CA SER A 87 -13.72 -15.49 8.72
C SER A 87 -13.70 -16.97 9.06
N THR A 88 -12.58 -17.62 8.73
CA THR A 88 -12.17 -18.92 9.22
C THR A 88 -10.81 -18.77 9.91
N ASP A 89 -10.59 -19.39 11.05
CA ASP A 89 -9.29 -19.41 11.71
C ASP A 89 -8.54 -20.72 11.43
N GLY A 90 -7.26 -20.77 11.78
CA GLY A 90 -6.41 -21.94 11.54
C GLY A 90 -6.78 -23.18 12.37
N MET A 91 -7.77 -23.10 13.27
CA MET A 91 -8.28 -24.24 14.03
C MET A 91 -9.50 -24.88 13.37
N SER A 92 -10.12 -24.23 12.37
CA SER A 92 -11.20 -24.81 11.59
C SER A 92 -10.74 -26.07 10.86
N ALA A 93 -11.60 -27.06 10.79
CA ALA A 93 -11.38 -28.23 9.94
C ALA A 93 -12.18 -28.08 8.63
N PRO A 94 -11.63 -28.47 7.46
CA PRO A 94 -12.42 -28.56 6.24
C PRO A 94 -13.64 -29.45 6.44
N GLY A 95 -14.81 -28.97 5.98
CA GLY A 95 -16.07 -29.67 6.16
C GLY A 95 -17.25 -28.88 5.63
N SER A 96 -18.43 -29.48 5.67
CA SER A 96 -19.68 -28.82 5.29
C SER A 96 -20.66 -28.94 6.45
N PHE A 97 -21.38 -27.86 6.72
CA PHE A 97 -22.35 -27.73 7.81
C PHE A 97 -23.69 -27.26 7.24
N ASP A 98 -24.76 -27.91 7.63
CA ASP A 98 -26.13 -27.52 7.25
C ASP A 98 -26.66 -26.47 8.24
N VAL A 99 -26.92 -25.26 7.75
CA VAL A 99 -27.42 -24.15 8.58
C VAL A 99 -28.84 -23.78 8.13
N PHE A 100 -29.77 -23.77 9.08
CA PHE A 100 -31.13 -23.29 8.89
C PHE A 100 -31.40 -22.10 9.79
N VAL A 101 -31.84 -20.98 9.21
CA VAL A 101 -32.14 -19.74 9.94
C VAL A 101 -33.66 -19.55 10.04
N GLU A 102 -34.17 -19.69 11.25
CA GLU A 102 -35.58 -19.46 11.54
C GLU A 102 -35.88 -17.98 11.74
N GLN A 103 -35.00 -17.26 12.44
CA GLN A 103 -35.19 -15.87 12.85
C GLN A 103 -33.85 -15.14 12.90
N VAL A 104 -33.79 -13.90 12.40
CA VAL A 104 -32.66 -13.00 12.54
C VAL A 104 -32.77 -12.18 13.82
N ALA A 105 -31.65 -11.84 14.44
CA ALA A 105 -31.65 -10.95 15.59
C ALA A 105 -32.06 -9.54 15.16
N LYS A 106 -32.87 -8.89 15.98
CA LYS A 106 -33.41 -7.55 15.77
C LYS A 106 -32.98 -6.62 16.91
N ARG A 107 -32.88 -5.33 16.60
CA ARG A 107 -32.71 -4.29 17.60
C ARG A 107 -34.03 -4.04 18.29
N ASP A 108 -34.05 -3.95 19.62
CA ASP A 108 -35.24 -3.56 20.32
C ASP A 108 -35.59 -2.10 20.01
N THR A 109 -36.86 -1.86 19.71
CA THR A 109 -37.31 -0.57 19.21
C THR A 109 -38.64 -0.22 19.86
N PHE A 110 -38.71 1.01 20.38
CA PHE A 110 -39.94 1.60 20.87
C PHE A 110 -40.37 2.76 19.96
N HIS A 111 -41.66 2.89 19.74
CA HIS A 111 -42.25 4.03 19.06
C HIS A 111 -43.27 4.72 19.96
N SER A 112 -43.32 6.07 19.93
CA SER A 112 -44.41 6.80 20.48
C SER A 112 -45.64 6.73 19.56
N ALA A 113 -46.81 7.09 20.09
CA ALA A 113 -47.92 7.45 19.22
C ALA A 113 -47.56 8.65 18.34
N ALA A 114 -48.22 8.74 17.18
CA ALA A 114 -48.10 9.90 16.29
C ALA A 114 -48.81 11.09 16.91
N VAL A 115 -48.15 12.24 16.98
CA VAL A 115 -48.74 13.50 17.50
C VAL A 115 -48.63 14.60 16.44
N GLU A 116 -49.63 15.51 16.43
CA GLU A 116 -49.56 16.69 15.54
C GLU A 116 -48.44 17.61 15.99
N ASN A 117 -47.60 18.02 15.06
CA ASN A 117 -46.37 18.80 15.32
C ASN A 117 -46.66 20.12 16.06
N SER A 118 -47.74 20.81 15.67
CA SER A 118 -48.18 22.09 16.26
C SER A 118 -49.05 21.91 17.54
N GLY A 119 -49.38 20.65 17.95
CA GLY A 119 -50.10 20.37 19.15
C GLY A 119 -49.30 20.65 20.43
N THR A 120 -49.94 20.59 21.56
CA THR A 120 -49.34 20.87 22.88
C THR A 120 -49.68 19.78 23.91
N GLU A 121 -50.07 18.60 23.46
CA GLU A 121 -50.44 17.49 24.33
C GLU A 121 -49.25 16.97 25.15
N LEU A 122 -48.02 17.10 24.59
CA LEU A 122 -46.77 16.72 25.24
C LEU A 122 -46.18 17.82 26.13
N SER A 123 -46.88 18.96 26.28
CA SER A 123 -46.44 20.09 27.13
C SER A 123 -47.56 20.61 28.08
N ALA A 124 -48.66 19.87 28.20
CA ALA A 124 -49.86 20.29 28.92
C ALA A 124 -49.62 20.43 30.45
N GLN A 125 -48.70 19.67 31.04
CA GLN A 125 -48.34 19.70 32.47
C GLN A 125 -47.05 20.51 32.74
N GLY A 126 -46.31 20.90 31.69
CA GLY A 126 -45.12 21.71 31.77
C GLY A 126 -43.84 20.95 32.16
N SER A 127 -43.90 19.64 32.37
CA SER A 127 -42.72 18.81 32.62
C SER A 127 -42.98 17.33 32.33
N GLY A 128 -41.97 16.62 31.91
CA GLY A 128 -42.02 15.18 31.71
C GLY A 128 -40.71 14.50 32.04
N SER A 129 -40.78 13.24 32.48
CA SER A 129 -39.60 12.42 32.73
C SER A 129 -39.87 10.93 32.51
N PHE A 130 -38.86 10.18 32.18
CA PHE A 130 -38.80 8.71 32.22
C PHE A 130 -37.37 8.25 32.46
N GLU A 131 -37.22 6.99 32.81
CA GLU A 131 -35.95 6.31 32.91
C GLU A 131 -35.84 5.29 31.77
N ILE A 132 -34.66 5.16 31.19
CA ILE A 132 -34.35 4.21 30.11
C ILE A 132 -33.08 3.45 30.45
N SER A 133 -33.09 2.12 30.28
CA SER A 133 -31.90 1.28 30.37
C SER A 133 -31.89 0.27 29.23
N VAL A 134 -30.70 -0.31 28.94
CA VAL A 134 -30.51 -1.38 27.94
C VAL A 134 -29.87 -2.57 28.65
N GLY A 135 -30.49 -3.74 28.55
CA GLY A 135 -30.06 -4.94 29.27
C GLY A 135 -29.85 -4.68 30.75
N ASP A 136 -28.70 -5.04 31.29
CA ASP A 136 -28.35 -4.87 32.71
C ASP A 136 -27.69 -3.49 33.02
N SER A 137 -27.72 -2.52 32.09
CA SER A 137 -27.12 -1.21 32.32
C SER A 137 -27.89 -0.37 33.33
N ALA A 138 -27.18 0.57 33.99
CA ALA A 138 -27.84 1.50 34.92
C ALA A 138 -28.85 2.40 34.17
N PRO A 139 -30.05 2.68 34.76
CA PRO A 139 -31.02 3.55 34.13
C PRO A 139 -30.50 4.98 33.94
N VAL A 140 -30.75 5.55 32.78
CA VAL A 140 -30.53 6.95 32.44
C VAL A 140 -31.83 7.70 32.59
N SER A 141 -31.85 8.80 33.36
CA SER A 141 -33.04 9.60 33.60
C SER A 141 -33.14 10.74 32.59
N ILE A 142 -34.18 10.74 31.78
CA ILE A 142 -34.51 11.79 30.83
C ILE A 142 -35.59 12.67 31.46
N SER A 143 -35.28 13.94 31.71
CA SER A 143 -36.21 14.89 32.34
C SER A 143 -36.14 16.25 31.65
N LEU A 144 -37.29 16.80 31.27
CA LEU A 144 -37.37 18.05 30.50
C LEU A 144 -38.46 18.97 31.09
N ASP A 145 -38.21 20.27 31.04
CA ASP A 145 -39.22 21.31 31.16
C ASP A 145 -39.86 21.49 29.78
N THR A 146 -41.14 21.19 29.66
CA THR A 146 -41.89 21.22 28.40
C THR A 146 -42.77 22.50 28.29
N THR A 147 -42.66 23.42 29.24
CA THR A 147 -43.54 24.60 29.34
C THR A 147 -43.51 25.42 28.06
N GLY A 148 -44.66 25.54 27.39
CA GLY A 148 -44.84 26.35 26.19
C GLY A 148 -44.25 25.79 24.90
N MET A 149 -43.80 24.54 24.93
CA MET A 149 -43.29 23.84 23.72
C MET A 149 -44.45 23.26 22.90
N THR A 150 -44.25 23.16 21.59
CA THR A 150 -45.06 22.35 20.70
C THR A 150 -44.66 20.87 20.82
N ASN A 151 -45.50 19.95 20.35
CA ASN A 151 -45.16 18.51 20.35
C ASN A 151 -43.86 18.20 19.59
N GLU A 152 -43.65 18.90 18.48
CA GLU A 152 -42.42 18.76 17.70
C GLU A 152 -41.17 19.14 18.49
N GLU A 153 -41.22 20.28 19.18
CA GLU A 153 -40.12 20.76 20.04
C GLU A 153 -39.89 19.80 21.22
N VAL A 154 -40.92 19.22 21.81
CA VAL A 154 -40.78 18.21 22.88
C VAL A 154 -40.12 16.94 22.36
N ILE A 155 -40.59 16.38 21.20
CA ILE A 155 -39.97 15.20 20.58
C ILE A 155 -38.52 15.45 20.28
N GLN A 156 -38.19 16.62 19.71
CA GLN A 156 -36.83 17.01 19.39
C GLN A 156 -35.97 17.10 20.65
N ALA A 157 -36.47 17.72 21.72
CA ALA A 157 -35.72 17.84 22.97
C ALA A 157 -35.52 16.50 23.68
N ILE A 158 -36.50 15.59 23.63
CA ILE A 158 -36.36 14.21 24.13
C ILE A 158 -35.29 13.46 23.32
N LYS A 159 -35.37 13.53 21.98
CA LYS A 159 -34.39 12.90 21.08
C LYS A 159 -32.98 13.38 21.40
N ASP A 160 -32.77 14.68 21.53
CA ASP A 160 -31.46 15.27 21.79
C ASP A 160 -30.95 14.83 23.18
N SER A 161 -31.81 14.88 24.21
CA SER A 161 -31.49 14.44 25.58
C SER A 161 -31.11 12.96 25.64
N ILE A 162 -31.83 12.08 24.91
CA ILE A 162 -31.51 10.65 24.80
C ILE A 162 -30.15 10.45 24.14
N ASN A 163 -29.92 11.09 22.99
CA ASN A 163 -28.69 10.89 22.26
C ASN A 163 -27.45 11.44 22.98
N ASP A 164 -27.60 12.52 23.73
CA ASP A 164 -26.52 13.09 24.56
C ASP A 164 -26.15 12.21 25.77
N GLN A 165 -27.13 11.47 26.33
CA GLN A 165 -26.92 10.68 27.55
C GLN A 165 -26.79 9.17 27.30
N SER A 166 -27.02 8.70 26.09
CA SER A 166 -27.08 7.25 25.77
C SER A 166 -25.73 6.54 25.84
N GLU A 167 -24.61 7.27 25.87
CA GLU A 167 -23.25 6.70 25.79
C GLU A 167 -23.09 5.67 24.65
N GLY A 168 -23.92 5.77 23.60
CA GLY A 168 -23.93 4.88 22.47
C GLY A 168 -24.69 3.55 22.65
N GLN A 169 -25.36 3.32 23.78
CA GLN A 169 -26.12 2.09 24.05
C GLN A 169 -27.47 2.06 23.31
N PHE A 170 -28.09 3.20 23.13
CA PHE A 170 -29.35 3.38 22.41
C PHE A 170 -29.36 4.74 21.69
N SER A 171 -30.27 4.90 20.76
CA SER A 171 -30.43 6.16 20.02
C SER A 171 -31.89 6.50 19.84
N ALA A 172 -32.19 7.80 19.78
CA ALA A 172 -33.53 8.28 19.49
C ALA A 172 -33.53 9.05 18.14
N SER A 173 -34.65 8.95 17.44
CA SER A 173 -34.93 9.67 16.21
C SER A 173 -36.38 10.15 16.18
N GLN A 174 -36.63 11.27 15.54
CA GLN A 174 -37.97 11.73 15.16
C GLN A 174 -38.32 11.11 13.80
N ILE A 175 -39.46 10.47 13.71
CA ILE A 175 -40.02 9.93 12.48
C ILE A 175 -41.18 10.79 12.05
N GLN A 176 -41.11 11.41 10.91
CA GLN A 176 -42.23 12.15 10.33
C GLN A 176 -43.19 11.18 9.66
N ILE A 177 -44.40 11.10 10.15
CA ILE A 177 -45.42 10.15 9.67
C ILE A 177 -46.30 10.80 8.61
N THR A 178 -46.61 12.08 8.78
CA THR A 178 -47.29 12.92 7.77
C THR A 178 -46.61 14.28 7.72
N ASP A 179 -47.04 15.18 6.83
CA ASP A 179 -46.49 16.55 6.75
C ASP A 179 -46.66 17.33 8.06
N THR A 180 -47.60 16.94 8.91
CA THR A 180 -47.96 17.65 10.16
C THR A 180 -47.82 16.82 11.41
N ALA A 181 -47.46 15.53 11.33
CA ALA A 181 -47.39 14.63 12.48
C ALA A 181 -46.10 13.84 12.53
N SER A 182 -45.53 13.73 13.74
CA SER A 182 -44.28 13.01 14.02
C SER A 182 -44.45 12.01 15.16
N ALA A 183 -43.53 11.07 15.24
CA ALA A 183 -43.37 10.13 16.36
C ALA A 183 -41.92 10.06 16.83
N LEU A 184 -41.70 9.75 18.09
CA LEU A 184 -40.39 9.42 18.64
C LEU A 184 -40.11 7.93 18.39
N SER A 185 -38.93 7.59 17.94
CA SER A 185 -38.41 6.23 17.86
C SER A 185 -37.17 6.11 18.72
N ILE A 186 -37.13 5.12 19.59
CA ILE A 186 -35.98 4.79 20.44
C ILE A 186 -35.54 3.38 20.08
N LYS A 187 -34.26 3.19 19.78
CA LYS A 187 -33.73 1.92 19.30
C LYS A 187 -32.42 1.56 20.03
N SER A 188 -32.27 0.28 20.42
CA SER A 188 -31.02 -0.22 20.96
C SER A 188 -29.91 -0.18 19.88
N SER A 189 -28.65 0.01 20.28
CA SER A 189 -27.52 0.05 19.38
C SER A 189 -27.14 -1.34 18.88
N GLU A 190 -27.35 -2.34 19.72
CA GLU A 190 -27.08 -3.74 19.41
C GLU A 190 -28.38 -4.54 19.30
N THR A 191 -28.31 -5.71 18.65
CA THR A 191 -29.44 -6.64 18.48
C THR A 191 -29.59 -7.55 19.71
N GLY A 192 -30.75 -8.19 19.81
CA GLY A 192 -31.00 -9.31 20.70
C GLY A 192 -31.59 -8.93 22.08
N SER A 193 -32.12 -9.95 22.74
CA SER A 193 -32.77 -9.81 24.05
C SER A 193 -31.83 -9.35 25.18
N ALA A 194 -30.53 -9.61 25.04
CA ALA A 194 -29.50 -9.09 25.95
C ALA A 194 -29.39 -7.56 25.91
N ASN A 195 -29.88 -6.93 24.84
CA ASN A 195 -29.86 -5.48 24.62
C ASN A 195 -31.29 -4.91 24.56
N GLU A 196 -32.25 -5.53 25.30
CA GLU A 196 -33.60 -5.03 25.39
C GLU A 196 -33.64 -3.67 26.08
N ILE A 197 -34.52 -2.80 25.60
CA ILE A 197 -34.76 -1.48 26.18
C ILE A 197 -35.84 -1.64 27.29
N THR A 198 -35.53 -1.14 28.45
CA THR A 198 -36.53 -1.01 29.53
C THR A 198 -36.80 0.47 29.74
N ILE A 199 -38.09 0.86 29.61
CA ILE A 199 -38.57 2.22 29.92
C ILE A 199 -39.41 2.15 31.18
N GLY A 200 -39.04 2.92 32.20
CA GLY A 200 -39.69 2.96 33.48
C GLY A 200 -39.91 4.38 34.02
N ASN A 201 -40.63 4.50 35.12
CA ASN A 201 -40.84 5.76 35.85
C ASN A 201 -41.36 6.92 34.95
N VAL A 202 -42.24 6.61 34.00
CA VAL A 202 -42.81 7.61 33.08
C VAL A 202 -43.75 8.55 33.85
N GLN A 203 -43.46 9.84 33.85
CA GLN A 203 -44.19 10.86 34.58
C GLN A 203 -44.47 12.11 33.75
N GLY A 204 -45.48 12.89 34.21
CA GLY A 204 -45.84 14.17 33.58
C GLY A 204 -46.29 14.01 32.13
N ASP A 205 -45.94 14.96 31.29
CA ASP A 205 -46.31 15.01 29.88
C ASP A 205 -45.82 13.80 29.06
N PHE A 206 -44.77 13.10 29.53
CA PHE A 206 -44.25 11.94 28.81
C PHE A 206 -45.15 10.70 28.88
N GLN A 207 -46.16 10.69 29.79
CA GLN A 207 -47.20 9.66 29.78
C GLN A 207 -48.04 9.71 28.49
N ASN A 208 -48.12 10.88 27.85
CA ASN A 208 -48.84 11.06 26.60
C ASN A 208 -48.04 10.60 25.36
N LEU A 209 -46.76 10.20 25.51
CA LEU A 209 -45.97 9.64 24.38
C LEU A 209 -46.51 8.27 23.96
N ASP A 210 -47.17 7.53 24.86
CA ASP A 210 -47.67 6.18 24.57
C ASP A 210 -46.60 5.31 23.86
N LEU A 211 -45.45 5.10 24.58
CA LEU A 211 -44.32 4.37 24.05
C LEU A 211 -44.61 2.88 24.03
N ASN A 212 -44.62 2.31 22.83
CA ASN A 212 -44.90 0.91 22.58
C ASN A 212 -43.72 0.20 21.97
N ARG A 213 -43.37 -1.00 22.46
CA ARG A 213 -42.35 -1.86 21.90
C ARG A 213 -42.83 -2.42 20.54
N LEU A 214 -41.97 -2.38 19.54
CA LEU A 214 -42.29 -2.82 18.17
C LEU A 214 -42.27 -4.34 18.00
N PHE A 215 -41.33 -5.03 18.66
CA PHE A 215 -41.17 -6.49 18.59
C PHE A 215 -41.32 -7.13 19.96
N ASP A 216 -41.82 -8.35 20.03
CA ASP A 216 -41.78 -9.12 21.29
C ASP A 216 -40.32 -9.46 21.65
N ILE A 217 -40.00 -9.55 22.95
CA ILE A 217 -38.63 -9.89 23.41
C ILE A 217 -38.16 -11.21 22.82
N THR A 218 -39.05 -12.16 22.63
CA THR A 218 -38.76 -13.48 22.01
C THR A 218 -38.39 -13.41 20.55
N GLU A 219 -38.65 -12.26 19.90
CA GLU A 219 -38.30 -12.00 18.47
C GLU A 219 -37.00 -11.23 18.32
N LEU A 220 -36.34 -10.81 19.40
CA LEU A 220 -35.11 -10.02 19.34
C LEU A 220 -33.88 -10.86 19.01
N ASP A 221 -33.83 -12.13 19.43
CA ASP A 221 -32.68 -13.00 19.23
C ASP A 221 -32.70 -13.70 17.87
N ALA A 222 -31.54 -13.98 17.33
CA ALA A 222 -31.37 -14.90 16.22
C ALA A 222 -31.67 -16.33 16.67
N LYS A 223 -32.48 -17.08 15.90
CA LYS A 223 -32.74 -18.51 16.08
C LYS A 223 -32.34 -19.25 14.83
N PHE A 224 -31.45 -20.18 14.97
CA PHE A 224 -30.92 -20.98 13.86
C PHE A 224 -30.50 -22.36 14.34
N SER A 225 -30.24 -23.25 13.41
CA SER A 225 -29.63 -24.55 13.74
C SER A 225 -28.43 -24.81 12.83
N VAL A 226 -27.45 -25.54 13.38
CA VAL A 226 -26.29 -26.07 12.64
C VAL A 226 -26.30 -27.57 12.79
N ASP A 227 -26.32 -28.30 11.70
CA ASP A 227 -26.45 -29.76 11.64
C ASP A 227 -27.61 -30.29 12.50
N GLY A 228 -28.72 -29.55 12.54
CA GLY A 228 -29.92 -29.89 13.32
C GLY A 228 -29.84 -29.52 14.81
N VAL A 229 -28.72 -28.96 15.29
CA VAL A 229 -28.59 -28.45 16.67
C VAL A 229 -29.10 -27.02 16.73
N SER A 230 -30.22 -26.78 17.40
CA SER A 230 -30.79 -25.45 17.55
C SER A 230 -30.00 -24.56 18.51
N MET A 231 -29.83 -23.31 18.13
CA MET A 231 -29.07 -22.29 18.84
C MET A 231 -29.84 -20.97 18.84
N THR A 232 -29.60 -20.17 19.91
CA THR A 232 -30.12 -18.81 20.03
C THR A 232 -28.96 -17.88 20.35
N ARG A 233 -28.92 -16.71 19.69
CA ARG A 233 -27.86 -15.68 19.87
C ARG A 233 -28.47 -14.29 19.80
N SER A 234 -27.95 -13.40 20.60
CA SER A 234 -28.40 -11.98 20.61
C SER A 234 -27.81 -11.18 19.42
N SER A 235 -26.87 -11.74 18.69
CA SER A 235 -26.23 -11.12 17.52
C SER A 235 -26.50 -11.93 16.24
N ASN A 236 -26.49 -11.26 15.10
CA ASN A 236 -26.47 -11.90 13.79
C ASN A 236 -25.04 -12.32 13.39
N THR A 237 -24.01 -11.75 14.01
CA THR A 237 -22.64 -12.24 13.87
C THR A 237 -22.44 -13.41 14.81
N ILE A 238 -22.29 -14.60 14.27
CA ILE A 238 -22.22 -15.86 15.00
C ILE A 238 -20.78 -16.32 15.05
N GLU A 239 -20.21 -16.27 16.26
CA GLU A 239 -18.89 -16.76 16.54
C GLU A 239 -18.97 -18.13 17.24
N ASN A 240 -18.03 -19.02 16.91
CA ASN A 240 -17.84 -20.29 17.60
C ASN A 240 -19.09 -21.20 17.67
N ALA A 241 -20.07 -21.04 16.77
CA ALA A 241 -21.11 -22.07 16.58
C ALA A 241 -20.53 -23.34 15.95
N VAL A 242 -19.53 -23.15 15.09
CA VAL A 242 -18.59 -24.15 14.60
C VAL A 242 -17.19 -23.63 14.95
N GLU A 243 -16.33 -24.51 15.48
CA GLU A 243 -14.98 -24.12 15.92
C GLU A 243 -14.21 -23.43 14.80
N GLY A 244 -13.72 -22.22 15.08
CA GLY A 244 -12.94 -21.41 14.14
C GLY A 244 -13.72 -20.76 13.01
N LEU A 245 -15.05 -20.89 12.95
CA LEU A 245 -15.90 -20.27 11.94
C LEU A 245 -16.69 -19.09 12.52
N THR A 246 -16.58 -17.93 11.87
CA THR A 246 -17.45 -16.79 12.12
C THR A 246 -18.25 -16.49 10.88
N PHE A 247 -19.58 -16.45 11.03
CA PHE A 247 -20.49 -16.11 9.94
C PHE A 247 -21.56 -15.11 10.40
N GLU A 248 -22.15 -14.40 9.45
CA GLU A 248 -23.21 -13.44 9.67
C GLU A 248 -24.52 -13.94 9.04
N ILE A 249 -25.58 -13.86 9.81
CA ILE A 249 -26.94 -14.14 9.36
C ILE A 249 -27.55 -12.84 8.82
N LEU A 250 -27.85 -12.79 7.54
CA LEU A 250 -28.45 -11.63 6.88
C LEU A 250 -29.97 -11.75 6.75
N ASN A 251 -30.47 -12.96 6.51
CA ASN A 251 -31.90 -13.24 6.32
C ASN A 251 -32.27 -14.63 6.85
N THR A 252 -33.58 -14.87 7.00
CA THR A 252 -34.12 -16.21 7.25
C THR A 252 -33.98 -17.09 6.00
N THR A 253 -33.82 -18.39 6.20
CA THR A 253 -33.73 -19.36 5.09
C THR A 253 -35.02 -20.17 4.95
N GLY A 254 -35.38 -20.54 3.72
CA GLY A 254 -36.55 -21.38 3.47
C GLY A 254 -36.27 -22.89 3.61
N SER A 255 -35.01 -23.27 3.59
CA SER A 255 -34.45 -24.61 3.73
C SER A 255 -33.08 -24.51 4.43
N SER A 256 -32.51 -25.66 4.78
CA SER A 256 -31.10 -25.66 5.23
C SER A 256 -30.20 -25.28 4.07
N GLU A 257 -29.27 -24.38 4.40
CA GLU A 257 -28.21 -23.88 3.50
C GLU A 257 -26.86 -24.46 3.93
N GLN A 258 -26.00 -24.74 2.96
CA GLN A 258 -24.73 -25.36 3.23
C GLN A 258 -23.63 -24.30 3.41
N LEU A 259 -22.98 -24.32 4.57
CA LEU A 259 -21.70 -23.64 4.79
C LEU A 259 -20.58 -24.63 4.57
N THR A 260 -19.65 -24.29 3.67
CA THR A 260 -18.50 -25.15 3.35
C THR A 260 -17.21 -24.45 3.73
N ILE A 261 -16.39 -25.10 4.55
CA ILE A 261 -15.01 -24.72 4.84
C ILE A 261 -14.12 -25.58 3.95
N SER A 262 -13.33 -24.95 3.10
CA SER A 262 -12.38 -25.61 2.21
C SER A 262 -11.03 -24.89 2.25
N ARG A 263 -9.99 -25.53 1.73
CA ARG A 263 -8.69 -24.85 1.56
C ARG A 263 -8.83 -23.71 0.54
N ASP A 264 -8.23 -22.57 0.84
CA ASP A 264 -8.20 -21.42 -0.07
C ASP A 264 -7.04 -21.55 -1.07
N THR A 265 -7.23 -22.47 -2.03
CA THR A 265 -6.23 -22.70 -3.07
C THR A 265 -6.00 -21.48 -3.96
N GLU A 266 -6.97 -20.57 -4.07
CA GLU A 266 -6.84 -19.35 -4.88
C GLU A 266 -5.87 -18.37 -4.22
N SER A 267 -6.01 -18.09 -2.92
CA SER A 267 -5.07 -17.23 -2.18
C SER A 267 -3.64 -17.79 -2.19
N VAL A 268 -3.48 -19.11 -2.11
CA VAL A 268 -2.17 -19.76 -2.25
C VAL A 268 -1.61 -19.56 -3.65
N LYS A 269 -2.41 -19.73 -4.68
CA LYS A 269 -2.04 -19.51 -6.09
C LYS A 269 -1.63 -18.06 -6.35
N GLU A 270 -2.35 -17.08 -5.79
CA GLU A 270 -1.99 -15.66 -5.85
C GLU A 270 -0.63 -15.40 -5.16
N SER A 271 -0.37 -16.06 -4.04
CA SER A 271 0.93 -15.97 -3.35
C SER A 271 2.06 -16.55 -4.20
N VAL A 272 1.84 -17.70 -4.84
CA VAL A 272 2.79 -18.31 -5.77
C VAL A 272 3.01 -17.41 -7.00
N GLN A 273 1.96 -16.78 -7.53
CA GLN A 273 2.09 -15.80 -8.62
C GLN A 273 2.91 -14.59 -8.18
N SER A 274 2.66 -14.08 -6.97
CA SER A 274 3.44 -12.96 -6.40
C SER A 274 4.92 -13.30 -6.25
N PHE A 275 5.23 -14.54 -5.86
CA PHE A 275 6.60 -15.05 -5.84
C PHE A 275 7.22 -15.07 -7.24
N VAL A 276 6.52 -15.61 -8.24
CA VAL A 276 6.98 -15.64 -9.64
C VAL A 276 7.24 -14.22 -10.15
N ASP A 277 6.33 -13.30 -9.90
CA ASP A 277 6.44 -11.90 -10.34
C ASP A 277 7.61 -11.17 -9.67
N ALA A 278 7.77 -11.31 -8.36
CA ALA A 278 8.88 -10.69 -7.61
C ALA A 278 10.24 -11.25 -8.04
N PHE A 279 10.34 -12.58 -8.23
CA PHE A 279 11.52 -13.23 -8.76
C PHE A 279 11.87 -12.71 -10.16
N ASN A 280 10.88 -12.65 -11.06
CA ASN A 280 11.05 -12.18 -12.43
C ASN A 280 11.45 -10.71 -12.48
N LYS A 281 10.88 -9.87 -11.62
CA LYS A 281 11.22 -8.46 -11.52
C LYS A 281 12.70 -8.29 -11.15
N LEU A 282 13.17 -8.96 -10.09
CA LEU A 282 14.56 -8.88 -9.68
C LEU A 282 15.51 -9.42 -10.76
N ASN A 283 15.20 -10.60 -11.34
CA ASN A 283 16.00 -11.18 -12.42
C ASN A 283 16.08 -10.25 -13.64
N SER A 284 14.97 -9.65 -14.03
CA SER A 284 14.89 -8.70 -15.16
C SER A 284 15.67 -7.42 -14.90
N GLU A 285 15.58 -6.85 -13.68
CA GLU A 285 16.35 -5.66 -13.29
C GLU A 285 17.86 -5.95 -13.36
N ILE A 286 18.32 -7.05 -12.77
CA ILE A 286 19.72 -7.45 -12.84
C ILE A 286 20.18 -7.60 -14.30
N ARG A 287 19.42 -8.31 -15.12
CA ARG A 287 19.77 -8.52 -16.55
C ARG A 287 19.81 -7.21 -17.32
N ASN A 288 18.79 -6.37 -17.19
CA ASN A 288 18.69 -5.10 -17.91
C ASN A 288 19.84 -4.13 -17.55
N LYS A 289 20.27 -4.14 -16.29
CA LYS A 289 21.36 -3.27 -15.82
C LYS A 289 22.76 -3.85 -16.09
N THR A 290 22.87 -5.16 -16.33
CA THR A 290 24.18 -5.83 -16.51
C THR A 290 24.41 -6.45 -17.88
N HIS A 291 23.42 -6.41 -18.79
CA HIS A 291 23.52 -7.03 -20.11
C HIS A 291 24.68 -6.45 -20.98
N LEU A 292 25.14 -7.29 -21.86
CA LEU A 292 26.04 -6.91 -22.95
C LEU A 292 25.43 -7.45 -24.25
N ASN A 293 24.99 -6.57 -25.11
CA ASN A 293 24.59 -6.93 -26.46
C ASN A 293 25.69 -6.48 -27.43
N SER A 294 26.47 -7.46 -27.94
CA SER A 294 27.58 -7.20 -28.83
C SER A 294 27.14 -6.80 -30.24
N GLU A 295 25.93 -7.12 -30.66
CA GLU A 295 25.39 -6.79 -31.97
C GLU A 295 24.96 -5.32 -32.07
N THR A 296 24.37 -4.79 -30.98
CA THR A 296 23.89 -3.41 -30.93
C THR A 296 24.81 -2.46 -30.16
N ASP A 297 25.95 -2.95 -29.64
CA ASP A 297 26.86 -2.27 -28.70
C ASP A 297 26.10 -1.65 -27.47
N SER A 298 24.91 -2.23 -27.16
CA SER A 298 24.12 -1.81 -26.02
C SER A 298 24.65 -2.48 -24.76
N ARG A 299 24.90 -1.65 -23.73
CA ARG A 299 25.51 -2.10 -22.47
C ARG A 299 24.68 -1.62 -21.29
N GLY A 300 24.39 -2.53 -20.37
CA GLY A 300 23.83 -2.17 -19.08
C GLY A 300 24.81 -1.32 -18.27
N VAL A 301 24.31 -0.34 -17.55
CA VAL A 301 25.12 0.63 -16.78
C VAL A 301 25.96 -0.02 -15.68
N LEU A 302 25.54 -1.20 -15.17
CA LEU A 302 26.25 -2.03 -14.19
C LEU A 302 26.98 -3.23 -14.82
N GLN A 303 27.19 -3.25 -16.13
CA GLN A 303 27.84 -4.35 -16.85
C GLN A 303 29.19 -4.78 -16.23
N ARG A 304 29.93 -3.84 -15.63
CA ARG A 304 31.25 -4.09 -15.02
C ARG A 304 31.14 -4.71 -13.61
N GLU A 305 29.99 -4.66 -12.98
CA GLU A 305 29.75 -5.17 -11.62
C GLU A 305 29.48 -6.69 -11.67
N ARG A 306 30.55 -7.48 -11.57
CA ARG A 306 30.49 -8.95 -11.68
C ARG A 306 29.64 -9.58 -10.58
N SER A 307 29.71 -9.03 -9.38
CA SER A 307 28.94 -9.54 -8.23
C SER A 307 27.44 -9.44 -8.48
N ILE A 308 26.95 -8.35 -9.09
CA ILE A 308 25.54 -8.20 -9.43
C ILE A 308 25.14 -9.21 -10.52
N ARG A 309 25.98 -9.46 -11.51
CA ARG A 309 25.68 -10.49 -12.54
C ARG A 309 25.61 -11.90 -11.95
N ASN A 310 26.49 -12.23 -11.00
CA ASN A 310 26.50 -13.54 -10.35
C ASN A 310 25.20 -13.79 -9.54
N LEU A 311 24.57 -12.74 -9.00
CA LEU A 311 23.32 -12.85 -8.26
C LEU A 311 22.21 -13.53 -9.08
N SER A 312 22.07 -13.15 -10.37
CA SER A 312 21.09 -13.82 -11.27
C SER A 312 21.37 -15.32 -11.46
N SER A 313 22.65 -15.73 -11.44
CA SER A 313 23.01 -17.15 -11.54
C SER A 313 22.68 -17.91 -10.26
N VAL A 314 22.96 -17.30 -9.10
CA VAL A 314 22.63 -17.87 -7.79
C VAL A 314 21.12 -18.02 -7.64
N MET A 315 20.33 -16.98 -7.96
CA MET A 315 18.88 -17.02 -7.93
C MET A 315 18.31 -18.18 -8.77
N ARG A 316 18.79 -18.32 -10.01
CA ARG A 316 18.36 -19.43 -10.89
C ARG A 316 18.73 -20.79 -10.31
N GLN A 317 19.95 -20.94 -9.80
CA GLN A 317 20.39 -22.21 -9.21
C GLN A 317 19.55 -22.57 -7.99
N SER A 318 19.22 -21.60 -7.14
CA SER A 318 18.42 -21.82 -5.92
C SER A 318 17.01 -22.34 -6.20
N VAL A 319 16.42 -22.07 -7.37
CA VAL A 319 15.05 -22.48 -7.70
C VAL A 319 14.96 -23.67 -8.67
N ILE A 320 16.06 -24.04 -9.34
CA ILE A 320 16.08 -25.19 -10.28
C ILE A 320 16.40 -26.50 -9.56
N LEU A 321 17.15 -26.44 -8.46
CA LEU A 321 17.58 -27.65 -7.77
C LEU A 321 16.38 -28.36 -7.10
N PRO A 322 16.35 -29.70 -7.16
CA PRO A 322 15.33 -30.47 -6.44
C PRO A 322 15.42 -30.24 -4.92
N VAL A 323 14.26 -30.19 -4.27
CA VAL A 323 14.18 -30.19 -2.79
C VAL A 323 14.48 -31.62 -2.30
N GLN A 324 15.62 -31.79 -1.63
CA GLN A 324 16.14 -33.10 -1.30
C GLN A 324 15.31 -33.83 -0.21
N SER A 325 14.71 -33.06 0.71
CA SER A 325 13.80 -33.59 1.72
C SER A 325 12.54 -34.22 1.11
N LEU A 326 12.21 -33.89 -0.13
CA LEU A 326 11.07 -34.43 -0.89
C LEU A 326 11.47 -35.53 -1.91
N ALA A 327 12.67 -36.06 -1.81
CA ALA A 327 13.12 -37.10 -2.74
C ALA A 327 12.20 -38.32 -2.75
N GLY A 328 11.64 -38.63 -3.92
CA GLY A 328 10.69 -39.72 -4.12
C GLY A 328 9.21 -39.34 -3.96
N SER A 329 8.89 -38.08 -3.65
CA SER A 329 7.51 -37.58 -3.69
C SER A 329 7.13 -37.11 -5.11
N ASP A 330 5.85 -36.80 -5.31
CA ASP A 330 5.32 -36.30 -6.58
C ASP A 330 5.71 -34.84 -6.85
N VAL A 331 6.18 -34.09 -5.82
CA VAL A 331 6.59 -32.68 -5.91
C VAL A 331 8.04 -32.55 -5.44
N GLN A 332 8.96 -32.35 -6.35
CA GLN A 332 10.39 -32.21 -6.06
C GLN A 332 11.01 -30.99 -6.72
N ILE A 333 10.47 -30.53 -7.85
CA ILE A 333 10.97 -29.42 -8.65
C ILE A 333 9.81 -28.50 -9.07
N LEU A 334 10.11 -27.26 -9.48
CA LEU A 334 9.09 -26.29 -9.90
C LEU A 334 8.15 -26.80 -10.99
N SER A 335 8.64 -27.62 -11.93
CA SER A 335 7.78 -28.15 -13.00
C SER A 335 6.73 -29.15 -12.51
N ASP A 336 6.90 -29.72 -11.32
CA ASP A 336 5.90 -30.59 -10.70
C ASP A 336 4.70 -29.78 -10.20
N LEU A 337 4.92 -28.48 -9.93
CA LEU A 337 3.88 -27.49 -9.62
C LEU A 337 3.36 -26.72 -10.87
N GLY A 338 3.75 -27.14 -12.08
CA GLY A 338 3.36 -26.43 -13.30
C GLY A 338 4.10 -25.10 -13.52
N ILE A 339 5.23 -24.86 -12.82
CA ILE A 339 6.05 -23.65 -12.94
C ILE A 339 7.31 -23.99 -13.71
N GLU A 340 7.59 -23.29 -14.81
CA GLU A 340 8.77 -23.52 -15.64
C GLU A 340 9.66 -22.29 -15.69
N MET A 341 10.98 -22.55 -15.80
CA MET A 341 11.97 -21.50 -16.06
C MET A 341 12.26 -21.40 -17.55
N LYS A 342 12.08 -20.20 -18.10
CA LYS A 342 12.45 -19.90 -19.50
C LYS A 342 13.97 -19.74 -19.67
N GLN A 343 14.42 -19.75 -20.93
CA GLN A 343 15.85 -19.57 -21.28
C GLN A 343 16.42 -18.25 -20.77
N ASP A 344 15.59 -17.24 -20.64
CA ASP A 344 15.98 -15.94 -20.10
C ASP A 344 16.05 -15.92 -18.56
N GLY A 345 15.78 -17.04 -17.91
CA GLY A 345 15.81 -17.20 -16.46
C GLY A 345 14.58 -16.63 -15.74
N THR A 346 13.52 -16.30 -16.45
CA THR A 346 12.21 -15.94 -15.85
C THR A 346 11.42 -17.18 -15.54
N LEU A 347 10.67 -17.15 -14.44
CA LEU A 347 9.69 -18.17 -14.06
C LEU A 347 8.34 -17.89 -14.71
N HIS A 348 7.61 -18.94 -15.03
CA HIS A 348 6.27 -18.83 -15.62
C HIS A 348 5.38 -19.96 -15.11
N ILE A 349 4.18 -19.65 -14.64
CA ILE A 349 3.15 -20.67 -14.38
C ILE A 349 2.62 -21.09 -15.74
N ASN A 350 3.09 -22.24 -16.22
CA ASN A 350 2.78 -22.76 -17.55
C ASN A 350 1.54 -23.65 -17.51
N ASP A 351 1.28 -24.29 -16.37
CA ASP A 351 0.16 -25.19 -16.15
C ASP A 351 -0.53 -24.83 -14.81
N SER A 352 -1.50 -23.92 -14.91
CA SER A 352 -2.27 -23.44 -13.74
C SER A 352 -3.15 -24.55 -13.14
N ASP A 353 -3.66 -25.47 -13.98
CA ASP A 353 -4.54 -26.57 -13.53
C ASP A 353 -3.73 -27.58 -12.72
N LYS A 354 -2.48 -27.82 -13.12
CA LYS A 354 -1.54 -28.66 -12.36
C LYS A 354 -1.22 -28.04 -11.00
N LEU A 355 -0.93 -26.74 -10.96
CA LEU A 355 -0.69 -26.01 -9.69
C LEU A 355 -1.89 -26.16 -8.76
N GLU A 356 -3.08 -25.85 -9.25
CA GLU A 356 -4.33 -25.92 -8.48
C GLU A 356 -4.62 -27.35 -7.99
N SER A 357 -4.37 -28.36 -8.83
CA SER A 357 -4.52 -29.77 -8.46
C SER A 357 -3.59 -30.18 -7.32
N VAL A 358 -2.31 -29.75 -7.36
CA VAL A 358 -1.36 -30.05 -6.27
C VAL A 358 -1.75 -29.31 -4.99
N LEU A 359 -2.14 -28.03 -5.07
CA LEU A 359 -2.58 -27.24 -3.92
C LEU A 359 -3.85 -27.80 -3.27
N ALA A 360 -4.76 -28.38 -4.05
CA ALA A 360 -5.98 -29.00 -3.53
C ALA A 360 -5.77 -30.41 -2.95
N LEU A 361 -4.98 -31.25 -3.62
CA LEU A 361 -4.85 -32.67 -3.30
C LEU A 361 -3.63 -32.98 -2.40
N GLN A 362 -2.57 -32.21 -2.50
CA GLN A 362 -1.28 -32.43 -1.84
C GLN A 362 -0.71 -31.13 -1.23
N PRO A 363 -1.51 -30.34 -0.48
CA PRO A 363 -1.07 -29.03 0.03
C PRO A 363 0.14 -29.12 0.94
N GLU A 364 0.28 -30.22 1.71
CA GLU A 364 1.43 -30.44 2.60
C GLU A 364 2.74 -30.58 1.81
N LEU A 365 2.70 -31.22 0.63
CA LEU A 365 3.86 -31.32 -0.25
C LEU A 365 4.19 -29.97 -0.89
N ALA A 366 3.18 -29.20 -1.30
CA ALA A 366 3.39 -27.85 -1.79
C ALA A 366 4.01 -26.95 -0.70
N GLU A 367 3.49 -27.01 0.53
CA GLU A 367 4.05 -26.27 1.67
C GLU A 367 5.50 -26.64 1.93
N GLN A 368 5.82 -27.95 2.02
CA GLN A 368 7.17 -28.42 2.23
C GLN A 368 8.11 -28.02 1.08
N PHE A 369 7.63 -28.04 -0.17
CA PHE A 369 8.42 -27.62 -1.32
C PHE A 369 8.90 -26.17 -1.20
N PHE A 370 8.06 -25.27 -0.71
CA PHE A 370 8.41 -23.88 -0.51
C PHE A 370 9.16 -23.66 0.82
N ASN A 371 8.71 -24.24 1.93
CA ASN A 371 9.05 -23.84 3.29
C ASN A 371 9.98 -24.82 4.05
N ALA A 372 10.24 -26.02 3.51
CA ALA A 372 11.21 -26.92 4.15
C ALA A 372 12.59 -26.24 4.35
N PRO A 373 13.44 -26.70 5.28
CA PRO A 373 14.78 -26.15 5.48
C PRO A 373 15.66 -26.11 4.23
N ASP A 374 15.40 -27.01 3.27
CA ASP A 374 15.99 -27.05 1.94
C ASP A 374 14.98 -26.73 0.82
N GLY A 375 13.84 -26.12 1.19
CA GLY A 375 12.80 -25.66 0.27
C GLY A 375 13.22 -24.43 -0.55
N ILE A 376 12.43 -24.11 -1.56
CA ILE A 376 12.74 -23.03 -2.53
C ILE A 376 12.95 -21.68 -1.84
N VAL A 377 12.10 -21.33 -0.85
CA VAL A 377 12.20 -20.08 -0.11
C VAL A 377 13.52 -19.96 0.65
N GLN A 378 13.89 -21.01 1.37
CA GLN A 378 15.13 -21.02 2.16
C GLN A 378 16.37 -21.09 1.27
N ASN A 379 16.35 -21.88 0.19
CA ASN A 379 17.43 -21.96 -0.77
C ASN A 379 17.66 -20.60 -1.46
N LEU A 380 16.58 -19.93 -1.87
CA LEU A 380 16.67 -18.62 -2.51
C LEU A 380 17.15 -17.57 -1.52
N ARG A 381 16.60 -17.55 -0.30
CA ARG A 381 17.03 -16.64 0.78
C ARG A 381 18.53 -16.81 1.08
N SER A 382 18.96 -18.03 1.38
CA SER A 382 20.35 -18.34 1.70
C SER A 382 21.30 -18.05 0.53
N GLY A 383 20.88 -18.35 -0.70
CA GLY A 383 21.64 -18.05 -1.91
C GLY A 383 21.85 -16.55 -2.11
N ILE A 384 20.79 -15.76 -1.94
CA ILE A 384 20.86 -14.31 -2.04
C ILE A 384 21.66 -13.71 -0.88
N GLU A 385 21.36 -14.12 0.36
CA GLU A 385 22.07 -13.64 1.56
C GLU A 385 23.57 -13.95 1.47
N SER A 386 23.96 -15.14 1.07
CA SER A 386 25.39 -15.49 0.89
C SER A 386 26.07 -14.61 -0.16
N SER A 387 25.32 -14.17 -1.17
CA SER A 387 25.82 -13.30 -2.25
C SER A 387 25.84 -11.82 -1.86
N LEU A 388 24.93 -11.37 -0.97
CA LEU A 388 24.78 -9.99 -0.55
C LEU A 388 25.40 -9.70 0.83
N SER A 389 25.43 -10.68 1.73
CA SER A 389 25.76 -10.54 3.16
C SER A 389 27.17 -11.01 3.53
N GLY A 390 28.14 -11.02 2.57
CA GLY A 390 29.56 -11.02 3.02
C GLY A 390 29.74 -9.93 4.09
N SER A 391 30.81 -9.93 4.87
CA SER A 391 31.05 -9.08 6.06
C SER A 391 30.67 -7.56 5.93
N ASN A 392 30.26 -7.10 4.76
CA ASN A 392 29.59 -5.84 4.45
C ASN A 392 28.56 -6.13 3.35
N ASN A 393 27.31 -5.74 3.55
CA ASN A 393 26.25 -5.81 2.53
C ASN A 393 26.81 -5.40 1.15
N LEU A 394 26.77 -6.31 0.18
CA LEU A 394 27.37 -6.09 -1.14
C LEU A 394 26.83 -4.83 -1.83
N LEU A 395 25.51 -4.62 -1.75
CA LEU A 395 24.88 -3.44 -2.35
C LEU A 395 25.41 -2.16 -1.70
N ASP A 396 25.49 -2.10 -0.36
CA ASP A 396 26.02 -0.96 0.38
C ASP A 396 27.50 -0.72 0.08
N THR A 397 28.27 -1.80 -0.10
CA THR A 397 29.70 -1.69 -0.46
C THR A 397 29.87 -1.10 -1.86
N ILE A 398 29.07 -1.53 -2.84
CA ILE A 398 29.09 -0.99 -4.20
C ILE A 398 28.63 0.46 -4.20
N ASP A 399 27.55 0.77 -3.48
CA ASP A 399 27.00 2.13 -3.35
C ASP A 399 28.02 3.09 -2.77
N SER A 400 28.62 2.77 -1.61
CA SER A 400 29.69 3.52 -0.98
C SER A 400 30.91 3.69 -1.91
N GLY A 401 31.17 2.68 -2.74
CA GLY A 401 32.20 2.74 -3.77
C GLY A 401 31.89 3.77 -4.85
N PHE A 402 30.64 3.88 -5.28
CA PHE A 402 30.19 4.91 -6.21
C PHE A 402 30.24 6.31 -5.57
N ASP A 403 29.78 6.49 -4.33
CA ASP A 403 29.88 7.76 -3.62
C ASP A 403 31.32 8.24 -3.52
N SER A 404 32.24 7.37 -3.11
CA SER A 404 33.65 7.68 -3.06
C SER A 404 34.25 8.09 -4.42
N LYS A 405 33.76 7.52 -5.53
CA LYS A 405 34.17 7.90 -6.89
C LYS A 405 33.58 9.24 -7.28
N ILE A 406 32.31 9.50 -6.99
CA ILE A 406 31.61 10.76 -7.25
C ILE A 406 32.34 11.91 -6.53
N ASP A 407 32.60 11.76 -5.24
CA ASP A 407 33.30 12.77 -4.44
C ASP A 407 34.69 13.10 -4.99
N ARG A 408 35.47 12.07 -5.30
CA ARG A 408 36.81 12.28 -5.91
C ARG A 408 36.71 13.00 -7.26
N THR A 409 35.70 12.65 -8.08
CA THR A 409 35.54 13.28 -9.39
C THR A 409 35.03 14.70 -9.27
N ASN A 410 34.13 15.01 -8.32
CA ASN A 410 33.68 16.37 -8.00
C ASN A 410 34.84 17.26 -7.53
N ASN A 411 35.71 16.75 -6.65
CA ASN A 411 36.92 17.45 -6.23
C ASN A 411 37.87 17.75 -7.42
N ARG A 412 37.90 16.88 -8.45
CA ARG A 412 38.66 17.14 -9.68
C ARG A 412 37.99 18.21 -10.54
N ILE A 413 36.64 18.17 -10.64
CA ILE A 413 35.87 19.20 -11.36
C ILE A 413 36.11 20.59 -10.74
N GLU A 414 36.09 20.71 -9.42
CA GLU A 414 36.38 21.96 -8.76
C GLU A 414 37.80 22.48 -9.08
N ARG A 415 38.82 21.60 -9.07
CA ARG A 415 40.18 21.98 -9.43
C ARG A 415 40.29 22.49 -10.86
N GLU A 416 39.62 21.78 -11.79
CA GLU A 416 39.58 22.19 -13.21
C GLU A 416 38.81 23.51 -13.39
N THR A 417 37.72 23.71 -12.69
CA THR A 417 36.96 24.97 -12.73
C THR A 417 37.82 26.14 -12.25
N ARG A 418 38.50 26.02 -11.09
CA ARG A 418 39.41 27.03 -10.60
C ARG A 418 40.62 27.26 -11.54
N PHE A 419 41.08 26.24 -12.24
CA PHE A 419 42.12 26.40 -13.26
C PHE A 419 41.59 27.22 -14.46
N LEU A 420 40.40 26.92 -14.97
CA LEU A 420 39.76 27.63 -16.09
C LEU A 420 39.52 29.11 -15.73
N GLU A 421 39.03 29.42 -14.54
CA GLU A 421 38.84 30.80 -14.04
C GLU A 421 40.16 31.59 -14.03
N ARG A 422 41.23 30.99 -13.51
CA ARG A 422 42.57 31.64 -13.52
C ARG A 422 43.11 31.83 -14.93
N LYS A 423 42.92 30.85 -15.80
CA LYS A 423 43.31 30.88 -17.20
C LYS A 423 42.55 31.96 -17.96
N GLU A 424 41.24 32.09 -17.72
CA GLU A 424 40.45 33.18 -18.28
C GLU A 424 40.95 34.53 -17.89
N ALA A 425 41.17 34.76 -16.58
CA ALA A 425 41.68 36.01 -16.04
C ALA A 425 43.06 36.35 -16.65
N GLN A 426 43.93 35.34 -16.81
CA GLN A 426 45.23 35.51 -17.43
C GLN A 426 45.11 35.89 -18.92
N LEU A 427 44.31 35.19 -19.68
CA LEU A 427 44.08 35.46 -21.11
C LEU A 427 43.51 36.88 -21.28
N ARG A 428 42.51 37.27 -20.51
CA ARG A 428 41.95 38.63 -20.54
C ARG A 428 42.99 39.68 -20.29
N LYS A 429 43.93 39.49 -19.34
CA LYS A 429 45.06 40.39 -19.05
C LYS A 429 46.02 40.43 -20.22
N GLU A 430 46.43 39.30 -20.76
CA GLU A 430 47.35 39.22 -21.90
C GLU A 430 46.81 39.91 -23.17
N PHE A 431 45.52 39.66 -23.48
CA PHE A 431 44.91 40.34 -24.62
C PHE A 431 44.68 41.83 -24.40
N THR A 432 44.43 42.27 -23.17
CA THR A 432 44.38 43.72 -22.84
C THR A 432 45.75 44.38 -23.05
N GLN A 433 46.84 43.73 -22.63
CA GLN A 433 48.19 44.20 -22.89
C GLN A 433 48.54 44.26 -24.36
N LEU A 434 48.14 43.23 -25.12
CA LEU A 434 48.33 43.18 -26.55
C LEU A 434 47.60 44.34 -27.26
N ASN A 435 46.36 44.64 -26.85
CA ASN A 435 45.61 45.80 -27.38
C ASN A 435 46.38 47.10 -27.13
N GLN A 436 46.86 47.32 -25.90
CA GLN A 436 47.63 48.52 -25.60
C GLN A 436 48.91 48.65 -26.47
N ILE A 437 49.59 47.52 -26.76
CA ILE A 437 50.77 47.55 -27.63
C ILE A 437 50.36 47.90 -29.09
N ILE A 438 49.26 47.31 -29.59
CA ILE A 438 48.73 47.57 -30.93
C ILE A 438 48.32 49.04 -31.05
N GLU A 439 47.59 49.57 -30.08
CA GLU A 439 47.18 51.00 -30.05
C GLU A 439 48.39 51.95 -30.06
N ARG A 440 49.42 51.67 -29.23
CA ARG A 440 50.67 52.43 -29.22
C ARG A 440 51.37 52.32 -30.57
N GLY A 441 51.46 51.14 -31.16
CA GLY A 441 52.04 50.93 -32.48
C GLY A 441 51.32 51.69 -33.59
N GLN A 442 49.98 51.70 -33.56
CA GLN A 442 49.15 52.45 -34.51
C GLN A 442 49.32 53.96 -34.31
N SER A 443 49.37 54.45 -33.08
CA SER A 443 49.64 55.86 -32.78
C SER A 443 51.03 56.30 -33.28
N GLN A 444 52.05 55.48 -33.09
CA GLN A 444 53.39 55.75 -33.61
C GLN A 444 53.42 55.74 -35.15
N PHE A 445 52.77 54.77 -35.78
CA PHE A 445 52.64 54.69 -37.22
C PHE A 445 51.96 55.92 -37.82
N ASN A 446 50.84 56.36 -37.21
CA ASN A 446 50.12 57.57 -37.59
C ASN A 446 50.98 58.84 -37.42
N GLN A 447 51.79 58.91 -36.37
CA GLN A 447 52.76 60.01 -36.18
C GLN A 447 53.83 60.01 -37.29
N ILE A 448 54.35 58.85 -37.65
CA ILE A 448 55.32 58.75 -38.76
C ILE A 448 54.70 59.13 -40.11
N GLN A 449 53.47 58.73 -40.41
CA GLN A 449 52.77 59.15 -41.62
C GLN A 449 52.52 60.66 -41.67
N ASN A 450 52.08 61.25 -40.54
CA ASN A 450 51.91 62.68 -40.44
C ASN A 450 53.26 63.44 -40.57
N PHE A 451 54.34 62.87 -40.11
CA PHE A 451 55.69 63.43 -40.29
C PHE A 451 56.12 63.38 -41.77
N GLN A 452 55.85 62.28 -42.49
CA GLN A 452 56.17 62.15 -43.91
C GLN A 452 55.30 63.08 -44.78
N SER A 453 54.06 63.29 -44.46
CA SER A 453 53.17 64.21 -45.23
C SER A 453 53.58 65.68 -45.07
N ASN A 454 54.22 66.07 -43.97
CA ASN A 454 54.73 67.42 -43.72
C ASN A 454 56.08 67.71 -44.36
N PHE A 455 56.80 66.68 -44.86
CA PHE A 455 58.10 66.84 -45.52
C PHE A 455 57.99 66.95 -47.06
N TRP A 456 56.81 66.79 -47.65
CA TRP A 456 56.60 66.85 -49.09
C TRP A 456 55.63 67.95 -49.53
N VAL A 457 55.66 69.09 -48.82
CA VAL A 457 55.02 70.33 -49.27
C VAL A 457 56.10 71.40 -49.54
#